data_f7d58f06906571502dc576b05eeaf1ef
#
_entry.id   f7d58f06906571502dc576b05eeaf1ef
#
_cell.length_a   1.000
_cell.length_b   1.000
_cell.length_c   1.000
_cell.angle_alpha   90.00
_cell.angle_beta   90.00
_cell.angle_gamma   90.00
#
_symmetry.space_group_name_H-M   'P 1'
#
loop_
_entity.id
_entity.type
_entity.pdbx_description
1 polymer ?
#
loop_
_entity_poly.entity_id
_entity_poly.type
_entity_poly.pdbx_seq_one_letter_code
_entity_poly.pdbx_strand_id
1 'polypeptide(L)'
;MPGGVNSPVRAFGNVNSTPIFIKSASGAYLHDVDGNDYVDFIGSWGPMILGHSNPKIIKAIKDQADLGTSYGAPTEAETSIGELIRTVMPSIEKIRMVNSGTEATMSCIRLARGYTGRNKIIKFTGCYHGHVDSLLIKAGSGVSTFGLPDSPGIPEELARHTISVPYNDINAFLEVFESIKSELAAVIIEPIAGNMGFIPGDKDFLETLRIKTHESGSVLIFDEVMTGFRVSLGGAQELYGITPDLTALGKVIGGGLPVGAFGGKAEIMNFLAPEGPVYQAGTLSGNPLAVAAGKCLINELIKTNPYDELEANANYLLTNIKNEMLKKEIPFSFNQIGGMFGFFFTDEFPNNFDDVSASSDKYFESFFKDCLNQGIYFAPSKYEAGFISTKHTKKILDEVINKVKVIYGT
;
A
#
# COMPACT_ATOMS: atom_id res chain seq x y z
N MET A 1 -15.69 -15.57 -13.14
CA MET A 1 -15.20 -14.40 -12.38
C MET A 1 -15.78 -13.14 -13.01
N PRO A 2 -16.39 -12.21 -12.26
CA PRO A 2 -16.86 -10.95 -12.81
C PRO A 2 -15.72 -10.17 -13.47
N GLY A 3 -15.92 -9.72 -14.73
CA GLY A 3 -14.86 -9.07 -15.53
C GLY A 3 -13.61 -9.91 -15.79
N GLY A 4 -13.63 -11.22 -15.53
CA GLY A 4 -12.48 -12.12 -15.67
C GLY A 4 -11.37 -11.97 -14.61
N VAL A 5 -11.57 -11.15 -13.59
CA VAL A 5 -10.53 -10.77 -12.62
C VAL A 5 -11.00 -10.93 -11.16
N ASN A 6 -10.05 -10.98 -10.22
CA ASN A 6 -10.28 -10.99 -8.77
C ASN A 6 -10.01 -9.62 -8.12
N SER A 7 -9.62 -8.61 -8.92
CA SER A 7 -9.49 -7.22 -8.50
C SER A 7 -9.77 -6.30 -9.69
N PRO A 8 -10.64 -5.27 -9.56
CA PRO A 8 -11.15 -4.49 -10.69
C PRO A 8 -10.08 -3.85 -11.56
N VAL A 9 -8.99 -3.34 -10.97
CA VAL A 9 -7.90 -2.67 -11.71
C VAL A 9 -7.22 -3.60 -12.73
N ARG A 10 -7.23 -4.91 -12.50
CA ARG A 10 -6.65 -5.93 -13.40
C ARG A 10 -7.42 -6.09 -14.72
N ALA A 11 -8.64 -5.55 -14.81
CA ALA A 11 -9.44 -5.58 -16.03
C ALA A 11 -9.07 -4.52 -17.07
N PHE A 12 -8.10 -3.63 -16.77
CA PHE A 12 -7.62 -2.55 -17.64
C PHE A 12 -8.70 -1.55 -18.08
N GLY A 13 -9.79 -1.45 -17.31
CA GLY A 13 -10.90 -0.54 -17.61
C GLY A 13 -10.46 0.94 -17.65
N ASN A 14 -9.56 1.35 -16.75
CA ASN A 14 -9.09 2.74 -16.67
C ASN A 14 -8.17 3.16 -17.83
N VAL A 15 -7.71 2.22 -18.65
CA VAL A 15 -6.82 2.47 -19.79
C VAL A 15 -7.42 2.00 -21.12
N ASN A 16 -8.71 1.63 -21.13
CA ASN A 16 -9.42 1.15 -22.31
C ASN A 16 -8.61 0.13 -23.13
N SER A 17 -8.07 -0.89 -22.48
CA SER A 17 -7.21 -1.91 -23.09
C SER A 17 -7.62 -3.32 -22.65
N THR A 18 -7.12 -4.31 -23.35
CA THR A 18 -7.32 -5.73 -23.01
C THR A 18 -6.23 -6.18 -22.03
N PRO A 19 -6.60 -6.82 -20.89
CA PRO A 19 -5.61 -7.32 -19.95
C PRO A 19 -4.75 -8.43 -20.54
N ILE A 20 -3.47 -8.43 -20.15
CA ILE A 20 -2.53 -9.51 -20.47
C ILE A 20 -2.71 -10.68 -19.50
N PHE A 21 -2.55 -11.91 -19.97
CA PHE A 21 -2.64 -13.12 -19.16
C PHE A 21 -1.24 -13.65 -18.86
N ILE A 22 -0.83 -13.57 -17.60
CA ILE A 22 0.51 -13.95 -17.18
C ILE A 22 0.60 -15.45 -16.92
N LYS A 23 1.61 -16.09 -17.52
CA LYS A 23 1.94 -17.52 -17.36
C LYS A 23 2.99 -17.74 -16.27
N SER A 24 3.99 -16.87 -16.19
CA SER A 24 5.10 -16.97 -15.23
C SER A 24 5.77 -15.63 -15.02
N ALA A 25 6.65 -15.55 -14.01
CA ALA A 25 7.41 -14.34 -13.73
C ALA A 25 8.78 -14.69 -13.16
N SER A 26 9.82 -13.91 -13.47
CA SER A 26 11.18 -14.11 -12.94
C SER A 26 11.96 -12.79 -12.92
N GLY A 27 12.65 -12.52 -11.82
CA GLY A 27 13.43 -11.31 -11.66
C GLY A 27 12.57 -10.05 -11.81
N ALA A 28 12.85 -9.22 -12.82
CA ALA A 28 12.09 -8.00 -13.12
C ALA A 28 11.03 -8.22 -14.22
N TYR A 29 10.78 -9.44 -14.66
CA TYR A 29 9.95 -9.73 -15.84
C TYR A 29 8.71 -10.53 -15.52
N LEU A 30 7.61 -10.21 -16.22
CA LEU A 30 6.43 -11.03 -16.40
C LEU A 30 6.48 -11.67 -17.80
N HIS A 31 6.02 -12.91 -17.90
CA HIS A 31 5.92 -13.67 -19.14
C HIS A 31 4.45 -14.05 -19.37
N ASP A 32 3.86 -13.61 -20.49
CA ASP A 32 2.47 -13.89 -20.79
C ASP A 32 2.26 -15.27 -21.47
N VAL A 33 0.99 -15.59 -21.73
CA VAL A 33 0.62 -16.87 -22.39
C VAL A 33 0.92 -16.85 -23.88
N ASP A 34 1.10 -15.69 -24.48
CA ASP A 34 1.35 -15.47 -25.92
C ASP A 34 2.85 -15.43 -26.24
N GLY A 35 3.71 -15.50 -25.20
CA GLY A 35 5.16 -15.55 -25.33
C GLY A 35 5.84 -14.19 -25.30
N ASN A 36 5.14 -13.14 -24.84
CA ASN A 36 5.73 -11.82 -24.68
C ASN A 36 6.32 -11.65 -23.28
N ASP A 37 7.38 -10.83 -23.20
CA ASP A 37 8.06 -10.46 -21.97
C ASP A 37 7.82 -8.99 -21.66
N TYR A 38 7.54 -8.69 -20.36
CA TYR A 38 7.31 -7.33 -19.89
C TYR A 38 8.22 -7.03 -18.69
N VAL A 39 8.92 -5.90 -18.73
CA VAL A 39 9.55 -5.35 -17.53
C VAL A 39 8.46 -4.85 -16.60
N ASP A 40 8.38 -5.41 -15.41
CA ASP A 40 7.26 -5.23 -14.46
C ASP A 40 7.54 -4.15 -13.43
N PHE A 41 6.86 -3.01 -13.53
CA PHE A 41 6.87 -1.93 -12.55
C PHE A 41 5.66 -1.97 -11.59
N ILE A 42 4.89 -3.06 -11.57
CA ILE A 42 3.80 -3.27 -10.60
C ILE A 42 4.31 -4.08 -9.41
N GLY A 43 5.19 -5.06 -9.64
CA GLY A 43 5.75 -5.90 -8.58
C GLY A 43 4.68 -6.56 -7.71
N SER A 44 3.57 -7.02 -8.34
CA SER A 44 2.39 -7.56 -7.64
C SER A 44 1.76 -6.58 -6.64
N TRP A 45 1.78 -5.26 -6.96
CA TRP A 45 1.33 -4.15 -6.10
C TRP A 45 2.20 -3.93 -4.86
N GLY A 46 3.53 -4.14 -5.02
CA GLY A 46 4.55 -3.82 -4.02
C GLY A 46 5.30 -4.98 -3.37
N PRO A 47 4.73 -6.21 -3.18
CA PRO A 47 5.42 -7.27 -2.46
C PRO A 47 6.71 -7.80 -3.10
N MET A 48 6.89 -7.65 -4.42
CA MET A 48 8.04 -8.24 -5.14
C MET A 48 9.32 -7.37 -5.06
N ILE A 49 9.66 -6.86 -3.88
CA ILE A 49 10.83 -6.01 -3.67
C ILE A 49 12.15 -6.69 -4.05
N LEU A 50 12.26 -8.01 -3.85
CA LEU A 50 13.42 -8.82 -4.26
C LEU A 50 13.29 -9.41 -5.68
N GLY A 51 12.28 -8.96 -6.43
CA GLY A 51 11.93 -9.50 -7.75
C GLY A 51 11.10 -10.79 -7.68
N HIS A 52 10.57 -11.17 -8.83
CA HIS A 52 9.76 -12.38 -8.97
C HIS A 52 10.61 -13.64 -8.81
N SER A 53 9.98 -14.69 -8.28
CA SER A 53 10.55 -16.04 -8.15
C SER A 53 11.92 -16.06 -7.47
N ASN A 54 12.11 -15.20 -6.43
CA ASN A 54 13.37 -15.16 -5.70
C ASN A 54 13.71 -16.56 -5.15
N PRO A 55 14.90 -17.14 -5.49
CA PRO A 55 15.24 -18.52 -5.16
C PRO A 55 15.19 -18.84 -3.66
N LYS A 56 15.54 -17.88 -2.79
CA LYS A 56 15.52 -18.09 -1.33
C LYS A 56 14.09 -18.18 -0.82
N ILE A 57 13.20 -17.30 -1.28
CA ILE A 57 11.78 -17.32 -0.90
C ILE A 57 11.12 -18.58 -1.41
N ILE A 58 11.36 -18.95 -2.68
CA ILE A 58 10.80 -20.18 -3.26
C ILE A 58 11.29 -21.43 -2.50
N LYS A 59 12.58 -21.45 -2.09
CA LYS A 59 13.10 -22.55 -1.27
C LYS A 59 12.40 -22.60 0.09
N ALA A 60 12.25 -21.47 0.78
CA ALA A 60 11.57 -21.40 2.09
C ALA A 60 10.13 -21.92 2.01
N ILE A 61 9.39 -21.57 0.93
CA ILE A 61 8.04 -22.06 0.69
C ILE A 61 8.04 -23.59 0.48
N LYS A 62 8.95 -24.13 -0.34
CA LYS A 62 9.05 -25.56 -0.60
C LYS A 62 9.41 -26.35 0.66
N ASP A 63 10.41 -25.90 1.40
CA ASP A 63 10.84 -26.55 2.64
C ASP A 63 9.67 -26.58 3.67
N GLN A 64 8.91 -25.49 3.77
CA GLN A 64 7.75 -25.44 4.65
C GLN A 64 6.58 -26.30 4.16
N ALA A 65 6.37 -26.40 2.84
CA ALA A 65 5.31 -27.22 2.27
C ALA A 65 5.50 -28.70 2.61
N ASP A 66 6.75 -29.18 2.67
CA ASP A 66 7.10 -30.55 3.07
C ASP A 66 6.76 -30.84 4.56
N LEU A 67 6.66 -29.80 5.40
CA LEU A 67 6.29 -29.90 6.82
C LEU A 67 4.79 -29.75 7.06
N GLY A 68 4.06 -29.23 6.08
CA GLY A 68 2.62 -28.98 6.14
C GLY A 68 2.24 -27.54 5.88
N THR A 69 0.99 -27.34 5.47
CA THR A 69 0.47 -26.05 4.99
C THR A 69 -0.45 -25.32 5.97
N SER A 70 -1.00 -26.06 6.98
CA SER A 70 -1.87 -25.47 8.01
C SER A 70 -2.04 -26.47 9.15
N TYR A 71 -2.05 -25.99 10.40
CA TYR A 71 -2.08 -26.87 11.57
C TYR A 71 -3.30 -26.65 12.48
N GLY A 72 -3.93 -25.46 12.44
CA GLY A 72 -4.99 -25.08 13.37
C GLY A 72 -4.52 -24.97 14.83
N ALA A 73 -3.21 -24.72 15.03
CA ALA A 73 -2.52 -24.64 16.31
C ALA A 73 -1.40 -23.61 16.22
N PRO A 74 -0.97 -23.00 17.35
CA PRO A 74 0.16 -22.08 17.39
C PRO A 74 1.46 -22.72 16.91
N THR A 75 2.32 -21.93 16.26
CA THR A 75 3.63 -22.35 15.76
C THR A 75 4.75 -21.43 16.26
N GLU A 76 5.96 -21.98 16.39
CA GLU A 76 7.15 -21.16 16.68
C GLU A 76 7.43 -20.14 15.57
N ALA A 77 7.05 -20.46 14.34
CA ALA A 77 7.24 -19.60 13.19
C ALA A 77 6.43 -18.30 13.30
N GLU A 78 5.19 -18.36 13.81
CA GLU A 78 4.35 -17.18 14.06
C GLU A 78 4.98 -16.28 15.13
N THR A 79 5.48 -16.83 16.22
CA THR A 79 6.21 -16.09 17.26
C THR A 79 7.44 -15.41 16.65
N SER A 80 8.23 -16.17 15.91
CA SER A 80 9.48 -15.70 15.32
C SER A 80 9.30 -14.57 14.29
N ILE A 81 8.26 -14.60 13.43
CA ILE A 81 7.99 -13.49 12.52
C ILE A 81 7.47 -12.27 13.27
N GLY A 82 6.65 -12.46 14.31
CA GLY A 82 6.18 -11.38 15.16
C GLY A 82 7.33 -10.66 15.88
N GLU A 83 8.26 -11.40 16.45
CA GLU A 83 9.48 -10.85 17.07
C GLU A 83 10.35 -10.11 16.05
N LEU A 84 10.55 -10.70 14.85
CA LEU A 84 11.33 -10.08 13.79
C LEU A 84 10.73 -8.73 13.36
N ILE A 85 9.41 -8.64 13.17
CA ILE A 85 8.72 -7.39 12.83
C ILE A 85 8.92 -6.36 13.95
N ARG A 86 8.78 -6.76 15.22
CA ARG A 86 8.98 -5.87 16.39
C ARG A 86 10.39 -5.29 16.48
N THR A 87 11.43 -6.05 16.10
CA THR A 87 12.81 -5.53 16.09
C THR A 87 13.01 -4.40 15.11
N VAL A 88 12.23 -4.36 14.03
CA VAL A 88 12.33 -3.38 12.95
C VAL A 88 11.34 -2.23 13.12
N MET A 89 10.16 -2.52 13.65
CA MET A 89 9.08 -1.55 13.92
C MET A 89 8.77 -1.51 15.43
N PRO A 90 9.52 -0.73 16.24
CA PRO A 90 9.37 -0.72 17.71
C PRO A 90 8.02 -0.18 18.20
N SER A 91 7.27 0.54 17.37
CA SER A 91 5.88 0.95 17.65
C SER A 91 4.93 -0.24 17.85
N ILE A 92 5.30 -1.41 17.31
CA ILE A 92 4.54 -2.66 17.41
C ILE A 92 5.03 -3.44 18.64
N GLU A 93 4.42 -3.21 19.80
CA GLU A 93 4.72 -3.95 21.03
C GLU A 93 4.06 -5.34 21.02
N LYS A 94 2.85 -5.46 20.44
CA LYS A 94 2.14 -6.71 20.19
C LYS A 94 1.60 -6.74 18.75
N ILE A 95 1.53 -7.94 18.17
CA ILE A 95 1.09 -8.15 16.79
C ILE A 95 0.11 -9.33 16.69
N ARG A 96 -0.82 -9.24 15.75
CA ARG A 96 -1.72 -10.32 15.34
C ARG A 96 -1.68 -10.49 13.83
N MET A 97 -1.44 -11.73 13.38
CA MET A 97 -1.48 -12.08 11.95
C MET A 97 -2.93 -12.24 11.47
N VAL A 98 -3.16 -11.86 10.22
CA VAL A 98 -4.41 -12.04 9.46
C VAL A 98 -4.06 -12.44 8.02
N ASN A 99 -5.06 -12.54 7.11
CA ASN A 99 -4.81 -13.04 5.75
C ASN A 99 -4.73 -11.93 4.68
N SER A 100 -5.08 -10.71 5.00
CA SER A 100 -5.09 -9.58 4.05
C SER A 100 -4.96 -8.23 4.75
N GLY A 101 -4.60 -7.19 3.97
CA GLY A 101 -4.63 -5.81 4.45
C GLY A 101 -6.03 -5.35 4.86
N THR A 102 -7.08 -5.80 4.17
CA THR A 102 -8.47 -5.52 4.56
C THR A 102 -8.79 -6.06 5.95
N GLU A 103 -8.40 -7.29 6.27
CA GLU A 103 -8.58 -7.85 7.61
C GLU A 103 -7.77 -7.10 8.67
N ALA A 104 -6.57 -6.63 8.33
CA ALA A 104 -5.73 -5.85 9.21
C ALA A 104 -6.39 -4.51 9.56
N THR A 105 -6.80 -3.72 8.57
CA THR A 105 -7.44 -2.41 8.78
C THR A 105 -8.80 -2.54 9.45
N MET A 106 -9.62 -3.52 9.05
CA MET A 106 -10.89 -3.85 9.72
C MET A 106 -10.68 -4.13 11.21
N SER A 107 -9.64 -4.89 11.53
CA SER A 107 -9.33 -5.26 12.93
C SER A 107 -8.83 -4.05 13.72
N CYS A 108 -7.99 -3.19 13.11
CA CYS A 108 -7.56 -1.93 13.73
C CYS A 108 -8.74 -1.03 14.07
N ILE A 109 -9.69 -0.84 13.14
CA ILE A 109 -10.89 -0.02 13.38
C ILE A 109 -11.75 -0.61 14.50
N ARG A 110 -12.01 -1.92 14.48
CA ARG A 110 -12.79 -2.58 15.54
C ARG A 110 -12.11 -2.44 16.89
N LEU A 111 -10.80 -2.65 16.94
CA LEU A 111 -10.00 -2.55 18.14
C LEU A 111 -10.00 -1.12 18.70
N ALA A 112 -9.80 -0.11 17.85
CA ALA A 112 -9.84 1.29 18.23
C ALA A 112 -11.21 1.69 18.82
N ARG A 113 -12.32 1.27 18.19
CA ARG A 113 -13.66 1.48 18.72
C ARG A 113 -13.87 0.78 20.08
N GLY A 114 -13.42 -0.46 20.20
CA GLY A 114 -13.53 -1.23 21.45
C GLY A 114 -12.70 -0.64 22.59
N TYR A 115 -11.50 -0.16 22.28
CA TYR A 115 -10.59 0.45 23.25
C TYR A 115 -11.08 1.82 23.74
N THR A 116 -11.51 2.70 22.82
CA THR A 116 -11.94 4.06 23.14
C THR A 116 -13.38 4.16 23.63
N GLY A 117 -14.23 3.16 23.35
CA GLY A 117 -15.68 3.22 23.54
C GLY A 117 -16.39 4.21 22.60
N ARG A 118 -15.74 4.66 21.55
CA ARG A 118 -16.23 5.67 20.60
C ARG A 118 -16.48 5.05 19.23
N ASN A 119 -17.27 5.72 18.35
CA ASN A 119 -17.71 5.13 17.07
C ASN A 119 -17.15 5.79 15.83
N LYS A 120 -16.83 7.09 15.87
CA LYS A 120 -16.46 7.85 14.68
C LYS A 120 -15.02 7.58 14.25
N ILE A 121 -14.80 7.57 12.93
CA ILE A 121 -13.49 7.40 12.29
C ILE A 121 -13.29 8.55 11.31
N ILE A 122 -12.07 9.10 11.27
CA ILE A 122 -11.62 9.95 10.17
C ILE A 122 -10.72 9.12 9.26
N LYS A 123 -10.96 9.19 7.96
CA LYS A 123 -10.06 8.73 6.88
C LYS A 123 -9.81 9.88 5.90
N PHE A 124 -8.96 9.67 4.91
CA PHE A 124 -8.60 10.73 3.94
C PHE A 124 -9.03 10.34 2.52
N THR A 125 -9.47 11.34 1.75
CA THR A 125 -9.88 11.20 0.35
C THR A 125 -8.68 10.72 -0.48
N GLY A 126 -8.90 9.72 -1.31
CA GLY A 126 -7.85 9.06 -2.10
C GLY A 126 -7.16 7.90 -1.39
N CYS A 127 -7.19 7.81 -0.06
CA CYS A 127 -6.69 6.64 0.66
C CYS A 127 -7.63 5.45 0.54
N TYR A 128 -7.05 4.26 0.33
CA TYR A 128 -7.76 2.98 0.30
C TYR A 128 -7.28 2.06 1.43
N HIS A 129 -8.20 1.58 2.23
CA HIS A 129 -7.91 0.78 3.41
C HIS A 129 -8.59 -0.60 3.36
N GLY A 130 -8.65 -1.20 2.18
CA GLY A 130 -9.39 -2.44 1.96
C GLY A 130 -10.89 -2.20 1.73
N HIS A 131 -11.63 -3.30 1.59
CA HIS A 131 -13.04 -3.28 1.17
C HIS A 131 -14.03 -3.59 2.30
N VAL A 132 -13.67 -3.27 3.54
CA VAL A 132 -14.62 -3.34 4.66
C VAL A 132 -15.61 -2.17 4.57
N ASP A 133 -16.88 -2.44 4.85
CA ASP A 133 -17.99 -1.50 4.68
C ASP A 133 -17.73 -0.13 5.33
N SER A 134 -17.17 -0.12 6.55
CA SER A 134 -16.89 1.13 7.26
C SER A 134 -15.78 2.00 6.64
N LEU A 135 -15.02 1.49 5.65
CA LEU A 135 -13.93 2.22 4.99
C LEU A 135 -14.20 2.49 3.50
N LEU A 136 -15.24 1.87 2.91
CA LEU A 136 -15.70 2.17 1.54
C LEU A 136 -16.65 3.37 1.54
N ILE A 137 -16.12 4.55 1.87
CA ILE A 137 -16.86 5.78 2.07
C ILE A 137 -16.29 6.88 1.17
N LYS A 138 -17.17 7.59 0.45
CA LYS A 138 -16.83 8.78 -0.34
C LYS A 138 -16.71 10.02 0.52
N ALA A 139 -15.95 11.01 0.03
CA ALA A 139 -16.04 12.36 0.51
C ALA A 139 -17.47 12.92 0.24
N GLY A 140 -18.08 13.56 1.24
CA GLY A 140 -19.33 14.30 1.04
C GLY A 140 -19.08 15.67 0.38
N SER A 141 -20.13 16.31 -0.11
CA SER A 141 -20.06 17.69 -0.61
C SER A 141 -20.01 18.68 0.57
N GLY A 142 -18.80 19.04 1.00
CA GLY A 142 -18.55 19.99 2.10
C GLY A 142 -17.81 19.35 3.29
N VAL A 143 -17.08 20.18 4.02
CA VAL A 143 -16.15 19.78 5.09
C VAL A 143 -16.83 19.08 6.27
N SER A 144 -18.12 19.28 6.48
CA SER A 144 -18.88 18.71 7.59
C SER A 144 -19.88 17.59 7.20
N THR A 145 -19.80 17.07 5.99
CA THR A 145 -20.75 16.06 5.51
C THR A 145 -20.29 14.66 5.93
N PHE A 146 -21.14 13.93 6.67
CA PHE A 146 -20.93 12.51 6.96
C PHE A 146 -20.74 11.71 5.67
N GLY A 147 -19.86 10.71 5.72
CA GLY A 147 -19.52 9.90 4.56
C GLY A 147 -20.74 9.25 3.89
N LEU A 148 -20.76 9.31 2.57
CA LEU A 148 -21.70 8.56 1.75
C LEU A 148 -21.08 7.22 1.35
N PRO A 149 -21.87 6.12 1.21
CA PRO A 149 -21.35 4.86 0.70
C PRO A 149 -20.67 5.02 -0.66
N ASP A 150 -19.47 4.45 -0.81
CA ASP A 150 -18.76 4.41 -2.10
C ASP A 150 -19.16 3.20 -2.96
N SER A 151 -19.88 2.27 -2.38
CA SER A 151 -20.36 1.07 -3.05
C SER A 151 -21.83 0.79 -2.68
N PRO A 152 -22.67 0.35 -3.64
CA PRO A 152 -23.97 -0.24 -3.32
C PRO A 152 -23.80 -1.40 -2.32
N GLY A 153 -24.75 -1.54 -1.41
CA GLY A 153 -24.76 -2.60 -0.40
C GLY A 153 -24.18 -2.19 0.96
N ILE A 154 -23.65 -0.99 1.09
CA ILE A 154 -23.20 -0.43 2.38
C ILE A 154 -24.38 0.31 3.02
N PRO A 155 -24.83 -0.09 4.25
CA PRO A 155 -25.87 0.63 4.96
C PRO A 155 -25.44 2.07 5.32
N GLU A 156 -26.33 3.04 5.14
CA GLU A 156 -26.07 4.45 5.48
C GLU A 156 -25.77 4.64 6.97
N GLU A 157 -26.42 3.85 7.83
CA GLU A 157 -26.17 3.85 9.27
C GLU A 157 -24.74 3.51 9.62
N LEU A 158 -24.09 2.67 8.83
CA LEU A 158 -22.66 2.34 9.03
C LEU A 158 -21.78 3.42 8.43
N ALA A 159 -22.11 3.90 7.24
CA ALA A 159 -21.35 4.92 6.52
C ALA A 159 -21.19 6.23 7.32
N ARG A 160 -22.25 6.67 8.03
CA ARG A 160 -22.24 7.92 8.83
C ARG A 160 -21.24 7.96 9.98
N HIS A 161 -20.64 6.83 10.34
CA HIS A 161 -19.60 6.77 11.38
C HIS A 161 -18.21 7.01 10.83
N THR A 162 -18.04 7.15 9.52
CA THR A 162 -16.74 7.41 8.89
C THR A 162 -16.80 8.70 8.09
N ILE A 163 -15.85 9.60 8.37
CA ILE A 163 -15.77 10.92 7.75
C ILE A 163 -14.51 10.93 6.89
N SER A 164 -14.66 11.30 5.61
CA SER A 164 -13.53 11.49 4.70
C SER A 164 -13.17 12.96 4.63
N VAL A 165 -11.88 13.25 4.84
CA VAL A 165 -11.30 14.60 4.84
C VAL A 165 -10.28 14.69 3.70
N PRO A 166 -10.09 15.85 3.04
CA PRO A 166 -9.03 16.00 2.06
C PRO A 166 -7.64 15.65 2.63
N TYR A 167 -6.85 14.94 1.83
CA TYR A 167 -5.47 14.58 2.18
C TYR A 167 -4.57 15.80 2.13
N ASN A 168 -3.60 15.94 3.03
CA ASN A 168 -2.69 17.08 3.18
C ASN A 168 -3.37 18.44 3.50
N ASP A 169 -4.64 18.43 3.93
CA ASP A 169 -5.35 19.64 4.35
C ASP A 169 -5.52 19.68 5.88
N ILE A 170 -4.59 20.37 6.54
CA ILE A 170 -4.59 20.55 7.99
C ILE A 170 -5.86 21.29 8.45
N ASN A 171 -6.30 22.32 7.72
CA ASN A 171 -7.42 23.15 8.13
C ASN A 171 -8.74 22.36 8.08
N ALA A 172 -8.98 21.61 6.99
CA ALA A 172 -10.13 20.74 6.86
C ALA A 172 -10.12 19.63 7.93
N PHE A 173 -8.95 19.06 8.22
CA PHE A 173 -8.82 18.08 9.31
C PHE A 173 -9.16 18.69 10.66
N LEU A 174 -8.62 19.85 11.02
CA LEU A 174 -8.87 20.49 12.31
C LEU A 174 -10.34 20.90 12.50
N GLU A 175 -11.00 21.40 11.46
CA GLU A 175 -12.42 21.76 11.51
C GLU A 175 -13.28 20.52 11.84
N VAL A 176 -13.09 19.41 11.12
CA VAL A 176 -13.80 18.16 11.37
C VAL A 176 -13.45 17.60 12.74
N PHE A 177 -12.16 17.53 13.07
CA PHE A 177 -11.67 17.00 14.34
C PHE A 177 -12.31 17.72 15.54
N GLU A 178 -12.29 19.05 15.56
CA GLU A 178 -12.87 19.82 16.67
C GLU A 178 -14.37 19.55 16.86
N SER A 179 -15.10 19.30 15.76
CA SER A 179 -16.54 19.02 15.80
C SER A 179 -16.90 17.66 16.37
N ILE A 180 -15.98 16.67 16.34
CA ILE A 180 -16.28 15.26 16.69
C ILE A 180 -15.29 14.64 17.67
N LYS A 181 -14.29 15.35 18.17
CA LYS A 181 -13.18 14.82 18.98
C LYS A 181 -13.61 13.97 20.17
N SER A 182 -14.76 14.28 20.80
CA SER A 182 -15.31 13.51 21.92
C SER A 182 -15.90 12.15 21.51
N GLU A 183 -16.23 11.96 20.22
CA GLU A 183 -16.81 10.75 19.65
C GLU A 183 -15.81 10.00 18.75
N LEU A 184 -14.63 10.60 18.48
CA LEU A 184 -13.62 10.07 17.58
C LEU A 184 -12.87 8.87 18.19
N ALA A 185 -13.05 7.69 17.59
CA ALA A 185 -12.33 6.49 17.97
C ALA A 185 -10.93 6.46 17.38
N ALA A 186 -10.81 6.76 16.07
CA ALA A 186 -9.53 6.70 15.38
C ALA A 186 -9.45 7.65 14.17
N VAL A 187 -8.21 7.99 13.82
CA VAL A 187 -7.80 8.51 12.52
C VAL A 187 -7.01 7.42 11.82
N ILE A 188 -7.39 7.04 10.59
CA ILE A 188 -6.65 6.09 9.76
C ILE A 188 -6.12 6.78 8.51
N ILE A 189 -4.84 6.54 8.19
CA ILE A 189 -4.17 7.17 7.06
C ILE A 189 -3.12 6.23 6.44
N GLU A 190 -2.99 6.27 5.10
CA GLU A 190 -1.76 5.85 4.43
C GLU A 190 -0.76 7.01 4.56
N PRO A 191 0.37 6.87 5.29
CA PRO A 191 1.32 7.98 5.45
C PRO A 191 2.00 8.39 4.12
N ILE A 192 2.02 7.47 3.16
CA ILE A 192 2.26 7.71 1.74
C ILE A 192 1.13 7.01 1.01
N ALA A 193 0.24 7.79 0.40
CA ALA A 193 -0.96 7.25 -0.22
C ALA A 193 -0.64 6.65 -1.60
N GLY A 194 -0.53 5.32 -1.64
CA GLY A 194 -0.25 4.57 -2.86
C GLY A 194 -1.47 4.35 -3.75
N ASN A 195 -2.67 4.53 -3.20
CA ASN A 195 -3.94 4.31 -3.90
C ASN A 195 -4.50 5.59 -4.58
N MET A 196 -3.74 6.66 -4.59
CA MET A 196 -3.95 7.84 -5.45
C MET A 196 -2.68 8.20 -6.24
N GLY A 197 -1.92 7.17 -6.67
CA GLY A 197 -0.78 7.27 -7.57
C GLY A 197 0.55 7.63 -6.90
N PHE A 198 0.67 7.48 -5.58
CA PHE A 198 1.84 7.85 -4.78
C PHE A 198 1.86 9.33 -4.36
N ILE A 199 1.13 9.68 -3.32
CA ILE A 199 1.18 11.02 -2.71
C ILE A 199 1.73 10.90 -1.29
N PRO A 200 2.94 11.44 -1.00
CA PRO A 200 3.46 11.52 0.36
C PRO A 200 2.60 12.44 1.24
N GLY A 201 2.40 12.06 2.49
CA GLY A 201 1.82 12.96 3.48
C GLY A 201 2.81 14.08 3.84
N ASP A 202 2.35 15.32 3.88
CA ASP A 202 3.16 16.42 4.38
C ASP A 202 3.52 16.17 5.84
N LYS A 203 4.77 16.45 6.22
CA LYS A 203 5.24 16.17 7.58
C LYS A 203 4.41 16.87 8.63
N ASP A 204 4.14 18.17 8.45
CA ASP A 204 3.35 18.98 9.39
C ASP A 204 1.91 18.45 9.50
N PHE A 205 1.34 17.92 8.39
CA PHE A 205 0.03 17.30 8.39
C PHE A 205 0.03 16.02 9.26
N LEU A 206 0.97 15.10 9.02
CA LEU A 206 1.08 13.86 9.78
C LEU A 206 1.38 14.10 11.27
N GLU A 207 2.25 15.07 11.59
CA GLU A 207 2.52 15.47 12.96
C GLU A 207 1.27 16.07 13.65
N THR A 208 0.48 16.87 12.92
CA THR A 208 -0.80 17.40 13.41
C THR A 208 -1.78 16.26 13.75
N LEU A 209 -1.88 15.24 12.89
CA LEU A 209 -2.70 14.05 13.19
C LEU A 209 -2.24 13.37 14.47
N ARG A 210 -0.92 13.19 14.64
CA ARG A 210 -0.35 12.55 15.84
C ARG A 210 -0.64 13.34 17.11
N ILE A 211 -0.44 14.65 17.07
CA ILE A 211 -0.68 15.53 18.22
C ILE A 211 -2.17 15.49 18.61
N LYS A 212 -3.06 15.72 17.64
CA LYS A 212 -4.51 15.80 17.91
C LYS A 212 -5.12 14.49 18.38
N THR A 213 -4.71 13.36 17.80
CA THR A 213 -5.16 12.04 18.27
C THR A 213 -4.69 11.76 19.69
N HIS A 214 -3.45 12.14 20.03
CA HIS A 214 -2.93 12.00 21.39
C HIS A 214 -3.70 12.87 22.40
N GLU A 215 -3.94 14.15 22.09
CA GLU A 215 -4.68 15.09 22.95
C GLU A 215 -6.11 14.63 23.24
N SER A 216 -6.79 14.04 22.27
CA SER A 216 -8.18 13.59 22.39
C SER A 216 -8.33 12.17 22.96
N GLY A 217 -7.24 11.41 23.06
CA GLY A 217 -7.26 9.98 23.41
C GLY A 217 -7.91 9.12 22.33
N SER A 218 -7.92 9.59 21.07
CA SER A 218 -8.27 8.76 19.91
C SER A 218 -7.03 8.04 19.38
N VAL A 219 -7.23 6.97 18.60
CA VAL A 219 -6.16 6.09 18.09
C VAL A 219 -5.67 6.59 16.73
N LEU A 220 -4.36 6.81 16.57
CA LEU A 220 -3.76 7.02 15.25
C LEU A 220 -3.39 5.65 14.65
N ILE A 221 -3.95 5.35 13.47
CA ILE A 221 -3.69 4.12 12.73
C ILE A 221 -2.93 4.48 11.46
N PHE A 222 -1.69 3.98 11.33
CA PHE A 222 -0.97 4.01 10.06
C PHE A 222 -1.29 2.75 9.27
N ASP A 223 -1.90 2.94 8.10
CA ASP A 223 -2.03 1.89 7.12
C ASP A 223 -0.72 1.78 6.33
N GLU A 224 0.13 0.89 6.78
CA GLU A 224 1.40 0.54 6.16
C GLU A 224 1.30 -0.77 5.36
N VAL A 225 0.12 -1.15 4.91
CA VAL A 225 -0.07 -2.33 4.04
C VAL A 225 0.75 -2.22 2.77
N MET A 226 0.94 -1.00 2.24
CA MET A 226 1.76 -0.75 1.06
C MET A 226 3.18 -0.29 1.42
N THR A 227 3.34 0.56 2.40
CA THR A 227 4.60 1.23 2.74
C THR A 227 5.49 0.44 3.69
N GLY A 228 4.91 -0.42 4.54
CA GLY A 228 5.65 -1.24 5.50
C GLY A 228 6.67 -2.15 4.82
N PHE A 229 7.92 -2.07 5.21
CA PHE A 229 9.06 -2.76 4.57
C PHE A 229 9.28 -2.42 3.09
N ARG A 230 8.53 -1.45 2.54
CA ARG A 230 8.63 -1.10 1.12
C ARG A 230 9.39 0.18 0.88
N VAL A 231 9.12 1.23 1.65
CA VAL A 231 9.74 2.55 1.50
C VAL A 231 11.00 2.70 2.34
N SER A 232 11.07 2.01 3.46
CA SER A 232 12.24 1.79 4.31
C SER A 232 12.06 0.49 5.09
N LEU A 233 13.06 0.07 5.83
CA LEU A 233 12.99 -1.14 6.66
C LEU A 233 11.90 -1.02 7.74
N GLY A 234 11.83 0.12 8.42
CA GLY A 234 10.82 0.42 9.44
C GLY A 234 9.53 1.07 8.89
N GLY A 235 9.35 1.10 7.54
CA GLY A 235 8.17 1.67 6.90
C GLY A 235 8.15 3.20 6.90
N ALA A 236 7.00 3.78 6.57
CA ALA A 236 6.84 5.23 6.52
C ALA A 236 6.94 5.87 7.92
N GLN A 237 6.53 5.17 8.97
CA GLN A 237 6.67 5.67 10.35
C GLN A 237 8.12 5.96 10.74
N GLU A 238 9.07 5.16 10.25
CA GLU A 238 10.52 5.43 10.43
C GLU A 238 10.94 6.68 9.67
N LEU A 239 10.56 6.82 8.41
CA LEU A 239 10.92 7.97 7.57
C LEU A 239 10.43 9.31 8.12
N TYR A 240 9.20 9.34 8.62
CA TYR A 240 8.60 10.54 9.19
C TYR A 240 8.97 10.77 10.65
N GLY A 241 9.51 9.77 11.36
CA GLY A 241 9.76 9.83 12.80
C GLY A 241 8.47 9.92 13.63
N ILE A 242 7.37 9.38 13.13
CA ILE A 242 6.06 9.42 13.78
C ILE A 242 5.65 8.03 14.23
N THR A 243 5.37 7.88 15.53
CA THR A 243 4.93 6.61 16.11
C THR A 243 3.39 6.56 16.17
N PRO A 244 2.73 5.71 15.35
CA PRO A 244 1.29 5.50 15.45
C PRO A 244 0.94 4.67 16.70
N ASP A 245 -0.35 4.62 17.04
CA ASP A 245 -0.85 3.75 18.11
C ASP A 245 -1.10 2.33 17.61
N LEU A 246 -1.57 2.20 16.36
CA LEU A 246 -1.74 0.93 15.64
C LEU A 246 -1.14 1.04 14.23
N THR A 247 -0.62 -0.06 13.73
CA THR A 247 -0.09 -0.21 12.36
C THR A 247 -0.76 -1.41 11.70
N ALA A 248 -1.29 -1.21 10.48
CA ALA A 248 -1.74 -2.29 9.61
C ALA A 248 -0.62 -2.64 8.61
N LEU A 249 -0.33 -3.92 8.43
CA LEU A 249 0.69 -4.46 7.55
C LEU A 249 0.10 -5.48 6.56
N GLY A 250 0.77 -5.67 5.43
CA GLY A 250 0.38 -6.65 4.41
C GLY A 250 1.44 -6.76 3.32
N LYS A 251 1.02 -7.18 2.15
CA LYS A 251 1.85 -7.20 0.92
C LYS A 251 3.28 -7.74 1.14
N VAL A 252 4.26 -6.87 1.40
CA VAL A 252 5.68 -7.24 1.55
C VAL A 252 5.89 -8.32 2.61
N ILE A 253 5.19 -8.24 3.75
CA ILE A 253 5.36 -9.21 4.84
C ILE A 253 4.94 -10.65 4.49
N GLY A 254 4.31 -10.86 3.33
CA GLY A 254 3.92 -12.17 2.82
C GLY A 254 4.88 -12.80 1.81
N GLY A 255 5.88 -12.03 1.33
CA GLY A 255 6.80 -12.54 0.32
C GLY A 255 6.12 -13.02 -0.97
N GLY A 256 4.93 -12.50 -1.29
CA GLY A 256 4.08 -12.88 -2.43
C GLY A 256 2.91 -13.81 -2.07
N LEU A 257 2.79 -14.27 -0.83
CA LEU A 257 1.67 -15.08 -0.35
C LEU A 257 0.63 -14.22 0.40
N PRO A 258 -0.64 -14.66 0.46
CA PRO A 258 -1.70 -13.96 1.18
C PRO A 258 -1.39 -13.85 2.67
N VAL A 259 -1.24 -12.62 3.16
CA VAL A 259 -1.02 -12.30 4.57
C VAL A 259 -1.34 -10.85 4.85
N GLY A 260 -1.73 -10.58 6.05
CA GLY A 260 -1.76 -9.28 6.69
C GLY A 260 -1.37 -9.41 8.16
N ALA A 261 -1.15 -8.30 8.81
CA ALA A 261 -0.96 -8.23 10.25
C ALA A 261 -1.42 -6.86 10.75
N PHE A 262 -1.75 -6.78 12.02
CA PHE A 262 -1.92 -5.52 12.70
C PHE A 262 -1.29 -5.61 14.09
N GLY A 263 -0.78 -4.49 14.55
CA GLY A 263 -0.13 -4.42 15.86
C GLY A 263 0.04 -2.99 16.31
N GLY A 264 0.57 -2.79 17.49
CA GLY A 264 0.81 -1.49 18.06
C GLY A 264 1.03 -1.57 19.57
N LYS A 265 0.64 -0.51 20.29
CA LYS A 265 0.78 -0.41 21.73
C LYS A 265 0.13 -1.58 22.47
N ALA A 266 0.85 -2.16 23.42
CA ALA A 266 0.37 -3.32 24.19
C ALA A 266 -0.95 -3.02 24.93
N GLU A 267 -1.11 -1.81 25.47
CA GLU A 267 -2.34 -1.39 26.16
C GLU A 267 -3.58 -1.47 25.26
N ILE A 268 -3.45 -1.14 23.97
CA ILE A 268 -4.53 -1.25 22.98
C ILE A 268 -4.71 -2.70 22.56
N MET A 269 -3.61 -3.39 22.22
CA MET A 269 -3.65 -4.78 21.73
C MET A 269 -4.18 -5.75 22.79
N ASN A 270 -4.05 -5.46 24.07
CA ASN A 270 -4.60 -6.25 25.18
C ASN A 270 -6.14 -6.23 25.23
N PHE A 271 -6.82 -5.31 24.52
CA PHE A 271 -8.27 -5.37 24.35
C PHE A 271 -8.70 -6.46 23.35
N LEU A 272 -7.76 -7.09 22.63
CA LEU A 272 -8.07 -8.17 21.70
C LEU A 272 -8.19 -9.51 22.42
N ALA A 273 -9.22 -10.30 22.05
CA ALA A 273 -9.39 -11.66 22.57
C ALA A 273 -8.15 -12.55 22.26
N PRO A 274 -7.72 -13.44 23.17
CA PRO A 274 -8.38 -13.86 24.40
C PRO A 274 -8.09 -12.96 25.63
N GLU A 275 -7.20 -11.98 25.55
CA GLU A 275 -6.87 -11.12 26.68
C GLU A 275 -7.96 -10.08 26.98
N GLY A 276 -8.63 -9.58 25.97
CA GLY A 276 -9.68 -8.56 26.05
C GLY A 276 -10.98 -8.96 25.36
N PRO A 277 -11.98 -8.06 25.35
CA PRO A 277 -13.33 -8.36 24.86
C PRO A 277 -13.49 -8.25 23.34
N VAL A 278 -12.54 -7.64 22.63
CA VAL A 278 -12.66 -7.41 21.18
C VAL A 278 -12.33 -8.69 20.42
N TYR A 279 -13.32 -9.23 19.71
CA TYR A 279 -13.16 -10.49 18.97
C TYR A 279 -12.52 -10.29 17.60
N GLN A 280 -11.53 -11.13 17.29
CA GLN A 280 -10.94 -11.35 15.97
C GLN A 280 -10.42 -12.78 15.90
N ALA A 281 -10.66 -13.48 14.78
CA ALA A 281 -10.14 -14.81 14.50
C ALA A 281 -9.98 -15.02 12.98
N GLY A 282 -9.10 -15.94 12.62
CA GLY A 282 -8.91 -16.35 11.22
C GLY A 282 -8.29 -17.73 11.17
N THR A 283 -8.96 -18.69 10.52
CA THR A 283 -8.52 -20.10 10.41
C THR A 283 -7.12 -20.22 9.82
N LEU A 284 -6.78 -19.39 8.83
CA LEU A 284 -5.50 -19.42 8.12
C LEU A 284 -4.56 -18.28 8.50
N SER A 285 -4.93 -17.48 9.51
CA SER A 285 -4.06 -16.41 10.04
C SER A 285 -2.78 -17.01 10.62
N GLY A 286 -1.63 -16.46 10.24
CA GLY A 286 -0.34 -17.04 10.61
C GLY A 286 -0.01 -18.33 9.83
N ASN A 287 -0.60 -18.50 8.65
CA ASN A 287 -0.34 -19.63 7.76
C ASN A 287 1.16 -19.89 7.59
N PRO A 288 1.64 -21.13 7.83
CA PRO A 288 3.07 -21.43 7.86
C PRO A 288 3.79 -21.13 6.54
N LEU A 289 3.14 -21.28 5.39
CA LEU A 289 3.76 -20.96 4.10
C LEU A 289 3.99 -19.44 3.96
N ALA A 290 2.97 -18.63 4.29
CA ALA A 290 3.07 -17.17 4.25
C ALA A 290 4.09 -16.65 5.27
N VAL A 291 4.13 -17.23 6.47
CA VAL A 291 5.11 -16.91 7.51
C VAL A 291 6.53 -17.25 7.07
N ALA A 292 6.75 -18.44 6.47
CA ALA A 292 8.08 -18.83 5.98
C ALA A 292 8.58 -17.90 4.87
N ALA A 293 7.71 -17.57 3.90
CA ALA A 293 8.03 -16.65 2.81
C ALA A 293 8.34 -15.23 3.34
N GLY A 294 7.46 -14.70 4.20
CA GLY A 294 7.61 -13.37 4.79
C GLY A 294 8.85 -13.24 5.67
N LYS A 295 9.10 -14.21 6.54
CA LYS A 295 10.31 -14.25 7.39
C LYS A 295 11.58 -14.28 6.54
N CYS A 296 11.60 -15.08 5.47
CA CYS A 296 12.72 -15.13 4.53
C CYS A 296 12.95 -13.77 3.87
N LEU A 297 11.87 -13.12 3.39
CA LEU A 297 11.94 -11.81 2.76
C LEU A 297 12.46 -10.74 3.72
N ILE A 298 11.88 -10.61 4.92
CA ILE A 298 12.28 -9.60 5.91
C ILE A 298 13.75 -9.77 6.32
N ASN A 299 14.20 -11.01 6.55
CA ASN A 299 15.62 -11.28 6.85
C ASN A 299 16.55 -10.86 5.72
N GLU A 300 16.15 -11.07 4.45
CA GLU A 300 16.96 -10.59 3.32
C GLU A 300 16.99 -9.06 3.25
N LEU A 301 15.87 -8.37 3.53
CA LEU A 301 15.84 -6.90 3.59
C LEU A 301 16.72 -6.34 4.70
N ILE A 302 16.68 -6.93 5.90
CA ILE A 302 17.58 -6.55 7.02
C ILE A 302 19.04 -6.73 6.62
N LYS A 303 19.36 -7.85 5.97
CA LYS A 303 20.72 -8.19 5.57
C LYS A 303 21.27 -7.27 4.48
N THR A 304 20.45 -6.92 3.50
CA THR A 304 20.91 -6.23 2.28
C THR A 304 20.66 -4.73 2.30
N ASN A 305 19.67 -4.27 3.08
CA ASN A 305 19.22 -2.87 3.15
C ASN A 305 19.20 -2.18 1.77
N PRO A 306 18.30 -2.60 0.84
CA PRO A 306 18.41 -2.21 -0.57
C PRO A 306 17.80 -0.84 -0.89
N TYR A 307 17.32 -0.09 0.10
CA TYR A 307 16.43 1.07 -0.12
C TYR A 307 17.10 2.22 -0.86
N ASP A 308 18.35 2.55 -0.55
CA ASP A 308 19.09 3.62 -1.25
C ASP A 308 19.30 3.27 -2.74
N GLU A 309 19.61 2.00 -3.05
CA GLU A 309 19.74 1.53 -4.43
C GLU A 309 18.40 1.57 -5.16
N LEU A 310 17.33 1.13 -4.51
CA LEU A 310 15.98 1.16 -5.08
C LEU A 310 15.53 2.59 -5.39
N GLU A 311 15.80 3.52 -4.48
CA GLU A 311 15.48 4.94 -4.67
C GLU A 311 16.29 5.57 -5.79
N ALA A 312 17.60 5.32 -5.82
CA ALA A 312 18.47 5.80 -6.89
C ALA A 312 18.04 5.26 -8.27
N ASN A 313 17.64 3.99 -8.34
CA ASN A 313 17.15 3.36 -9.57
C ASN A 313 15.81 3.95 -10.02
N ALA A 314 14.87 4.21 -9.10
CA ALA A 314 13.60 4.87 -9.40
C ALA A 314 13.83 6.29 -9.92
N ASN A 315 14.66 7.07 -9.24
CA ASN A 315 15.01 8.43 -9.68
C ASN A 315 15.69 8.43 -11.06
N TYR A 316 16.62 7.51 -11.30
CA TYR A 316 17.30 7.36 -12.58
C TYR A 316 16.29 7.11 -13.72
N LEU A 317 15.39 6.14 -13.54
CA LEU A 317 14.36 5.82 -14.53
C LEU A 317 13.46 7.03 -14.82
N LEU A 318 12.87 7.60 -13.78
CA LEU A 318 11.84 8.64 -13.91
C LEU A 318 12.40 9.96 -14.42
N THR A 319 13.62 10.33 -14.01
CA THR A 319 14.30 11.51 -14.57
C THR A 319 14.53 11.39 -16.08
N ASN A 320 14.95 10.20 -16.55
CA ASN A 320 15.14 9.99 -17.99
C ASN A 320 13.80 9.99 -18.74
N ILE A 321 12.75 9.37 -18.20
CA ILE A 321 11.40 9.44 -18.80
C ILE A 321 10.92 10.89 -18.87
N LYS A 322 11.02 11.65 -17.80
CA LYS A 322 10.65 13.07 -17.75
C LYS A 322 11.35 13.87 -18.85
N ASN A 323 12.66 13.65 -19.03
CA ASN A 323 13.43 14.35 -20.07
C ASN A 323 12.90 14.05 -21.49
N GLU A 324 12.46 12.84 -21.77
CA GLU A 324 11.87 12.50 -23.07
C GLU A 324 10.46 13.11 -23.24
N MET A 325 9.64 13.13 -22.20
CA MET A 325 8.31 13.76 -22.24
C MET A 325 8.42 15.27 -22.50
N LEU A 326 9.33 15.96 -21.79
CA LEU A 326 9.53 17.41 -21.94
C LEU A 326 10.02 17.81 -23.34
N LYS A 327 10.77 16.95 -24.06
CA LYS A 327 11.15 17.20 -25.48
C LYS A 327 9.94 17.26 -26.41
N LYS A 328 8.83 16.64 -26.02
CA LYS A 328 7.55 16.64 -26.75
C LYS A 328 6.54 17.63 -26.19
N GLU A 329 6.96 18.50 -25.30
CA GLU A 329 6.08 19.45 -24.61
C GLU A 329 4.93 18.75 -23.86
N ILE A 330 5.17 17.48 -23.42
CA ILE A 330 4.24 16.73 -22.59
C ILE A 330 4.60 17.03 -21.13
N PRO A 331 3.68 17.60 -20.33
CA PRO A 331 3.94 17.85 -18.92
C PRO A 331 4.13 16.53 -18.18
N PHE A 332 5.15 16.45 -17.32
CA PHE A 332 5.46 15.25 -16.56
C PHE A 332 6.11 15.59 -15.23
N SER A 333 5.47 15.17 -14.17
CA SER A 333 5.98 15.27 -12.80
C SER A 333 6.05 13.90 -12.16
N PHE A 334 6.98 13.70 -11.24
CA PHE A 334 7.12 12.45 -10.49
C PHE A 334 7.70 12.68 -9.11
N ASN A 335 7.45 11.70 -8.23
CA ASN A 335 8.10 11.60 -6.94
C ASN A 335 8.36 10.11 -6.62
N GLN A 336 9.33 9.81 -5.76
CA GLN A 336 9.65 8.45 -5.33
C GLN A 336 10.24 8.46 -3.91
N ILE A 337 10.07 7.33 -3.20
CA ILE A 337 10.68 7.04 -1.91
C ILE A 337 10.98 5.54 -1.87
N GLY A 338 12.22 5.15 -1.60
CA GLY A 338 12.64 3.77 -1.38
C GLY A 338 12.29 2.78 -2.48
N GLY A 339 12.10 3.20 -3.71
CA GLY A 339 11.73 2.33 -4.84
C GLY A 339 10.22 2.15 -5.06
N MET A 340 9.39 2.89 -4.34
CA MET A 340 7.99 3.15 -4.64
C MET A 340 7.90 4.52 -5.30
N PHE A 341 7.09 4.69 -6.34
CA PHE A 341 7.03 5.93 -7.10
C PHE A 341 5.65 6.19 -7.68
N GLY A 342 5.40 7.46 -8.03
CA GLY A 342 4.28 7.90 -8.84
C GLY A 342 4.72 8.90 -9.89
N PHE A 343 3.99 8.97 -11.00
CA PHE A 343 4.16 10.00 -12.01
C PHE A 343 2.82 10.47 -12.56
N PHE A 344 2.77 11.73 -12.96
CA PHE A 344 1.57 12.36 -13.46
C PHE A 344 1.90 13.25 -14.67
N PHE A 345 0.93 13.37 -15.56
CA PHE A 345 1.04 14.27 -16.72
C PHE A 345 0.54 15.66 -16.36
N THR A 346 1.34 16.33 -15.52
CA THR A 346 1.13 17.66 -14.96
C THR A 346 2.48 18.39 -14.84
N ASP A 347 2.48 19.71 -14.84
CA ASP A 347 3.71 20.50 -14.65
C ASP A 347 4.23 20.40 -13.21
N GLU A 348 3.32 20.49 -12.24
CA GLU A 348 3.63 20.32 -10.82
C GLU A 348 3.18 18.98 -10.32
N PHE A 349 3.88 18.44 -9.31
CA PHE A 349 3.52 17.16 -8.70
C PHE A 349 2.27 17.33 -7.82
N PRO A 350 1.23 16.47 -7.97
CA PRO A 350 0.02 16.53 -7.16
C PRO A 350 0.28 16.37 -5.66
N ASN A 351 -0.52 17.07 -4.84
CA ASN A 351 -0.43 17.00 -3.39
C ASN A 351 -1.65 16.35 -2.71
N ASN A 352 -2.72 16.13 -3.45
CA ASN A 352 -3.96 15.55 -2.96
C ASN A 352 -4.73 14.84 -4.07
N PHE A 353 -5.90 14.26 -3.73
CA PHE A 353 -6.72 13.50 -4.67
C PHE A 353 -7.30 14.36 -5.81
N ASP A 354 -7.65 15.61 -5.54
CA ASP A 354 -8.24 16.50 -6.55
C ASP A 354 -7.20 16.87 -7.61
N ASP A 355 -5.97 17.13 -7.21
CA ASP A 355 -4.86 17.38 -8.13
C ASP A 355 -4.58 16.15 -9.01
N VAL A 356 -4.58 14.94 -8.42
CA VAL A 356 -4.43 13.68 -9.18
C VAL A 356 -5.58 13.52 -10.17
N SER A 357 -6.80 13.81 -9.75
CA SER A 357 -7.98 13.68 -10.61
C SER A 357 -7.92 14.65 -11.79
N ALA A 358 -7.37 15.84 -11.60
CA ALA A 358 -7.17 16.85 -12.65
C ALA A 358 -6.06 16.51 -13.65
N SER A 359 -5.17 15.55 -13.33
CA SER A 359 -4.11 15.14 -14.26
C SER A 359 -4.67 14.45 -15.51
N SER A 360 -3.94 14.52 -16.62
CA SER A 360 -4.44 14.10 -17.94
C SER A 360 -4.61 12.59 -18.08
N ASP A 361 -5.87 12.12 -18.12
CA ASP A 361 -6.21 10.72 -18.45
C ASP A 361 -5.73 10.34 -19.86
N LYS A 362 -5.84 11.26 -20.83
CA LYS A 362 -5.46 11.02 -22.23
C LYS A 362 -3.98 10.71 -22.38
N TYR A 363 -3.12 11.52 -21.76
CA TYR A 363 -1.67 11.26 -21.81
C TYR A 363 -1.30 9.99 -21.07
N PHE A 364 -1.93 9.73 -19.91
CA PHE A 364 -1.70 8.50 -19.15
C PHE A 364 -2.08 7.25 -19.94
N GLU A 365 -3.28 7.25 -20.56
CA GLU A 365 -3.77 6.11 -21.34
C GLU A 365 -2.86 5.83 -22.55
N SER A 366 -2.45 6.89 -23.29
CA SER A 366 -1.51 6.74 -24.43
C SER A 366 -0.18 6.19 -23.95
N PHE A 367 0.43 6.79 -22.92
CA PHE A 367 1.71 6.35 -22.36
C PHE A 367 1.68 4.89 -21.90
N PHE A 368 0.62 4.49 -21.20
CA PHE A 368 0.45 3.11 -20.76
C PHE A 368 0.43 2.14 -21.94
N LYS A 369 -0.39 2.41 -22.97
CA LYS A 369 -0.53 1.55 -24.15
C LYS A 369 0.77 1.45 -24.93
N ASP A 370 1.45 2.57 -25.16
CA ASP A 370 2.70 2.64 -25.88
C ASP A 370 3.81 1.87 -25.15
N CYS A 371 3.90 2.02 -23.82
CA CYS A 371 4.81 1.27 -22.98
C CYS A 371 4.51 -0.24 -22.99
N LEU A 372 3.24 -0.62 -22.84
CA LEU A 372 2.83 -2.02 -22.83
C LEU A 372 3.19 -2.72 -24.17
N ASN A 373 2.95 -2.05 -25.29
CA ASN A 373 3.30 -2.54 -26.64
C ASN A 373 4.82 -2.73 -26.84
N GLN A 374 5.64 -2.04 -26.04
CA GLN A 374 7.09 -2.19 -26.04
C GLN A 374 7.59 -3.15 -24.94
N GLY A 375 6.70 -3.88 -24.29
CA GLY A 375 7.07 -4.81 -23.21
C GLY A 375 7.48 -4.10 -21.91
N ILE A 376 6.86 -2.97 -21.59
CA ILE A 376 7.02 -2.24 -20.32
C ILE A 376 5.65 -2.20 -19.64
N TYR A 377 5.54 -2.77 -18.44
CA TYR A 377 4.28 -2.88 -17.74
C TYR A 377 4.23 -1.96 -16.52
N PHE A 378 3.63 -0.78 -16.70
CA PHE A 378 3.23 0.13 -15.61
C PHE A 378 1.83 -0.22 -15.10
N ALA A 379 1.41 0.39 -14.00
CA ALA A 379 0.07 0.19 -13.48
C ALA A 379 -1.00 0.69 -14.47
N PRO A 380 -2.11 -0.05 -14.68
CA PRO A 380 -3.17 0.32 -15.62
C PRO A 380 -4.15 1.36 -15.04
N SER A 381 -3.64 2.29 -14.24
CA SER A 381 -4.40 3.38 -13.65
C SER A 381 -3.46 4.46 -13.11
N LYS A 382 -3.74 5.74 -13.36
CA LYS A 382 -3.00 6.89 -12.78
C LYS A 382 -3.11 6.98 -11.26
N TYR A 383 -4.08 6.27 -10.68
CA TYR A 383 -4.28 6.21 -9.23
C TYR A 383 -3.45 5.11 -8.54
N GLU A 384 -2.62 4.40 -9.26
CA GLU A 384 -1.80 3.33 -8.71
C GLU A 384 -0.32 3.69 -8.72
N ALA A 385 0.37 3.35 -7.64
CA ALA A 385 1.82 3.51 -7.55
C ALA A 385 2.59 2.51 -8.42
N GLY A 386 3.79 2.89 -8.83
CA GLY A 386 4.77 2.02 -9.45
C GLY A 386 5.84 1.55 -8.46
N PHE A 387 6.55 0.48 -8.81
CA PHE A 387 7.51 -0.17 -7.93
C PHE A 387 8.77 -0.64 -8.67
N ILE A 388 9.93 -0.35 -8.07
CA ILE A 388 11.23 -0.90 -8.47
C ILE A 388 11.58 -2.06 -7.53
N SER A 389 12.14 -3.14 -8.06
CA SER A 389 12.71 -4.25 -7.30
C SER A 389 14.23 -4.28 -7.40
N THR A 390 14.91 -5.03 -6.54
CA THR A 390 16.36 -5.27 -6.61
C THR A 390 16.81 -5.97 -7.91
N LYS A 391 15.86 -6.38 -8.76
CA LYS A 391 16.12 -7.01 -10.05
C LYS A 391 16.03 -6.04 -11.23
N HIS A 392 15.57 -4.81 -11.01
CA HIS A 392 15.65 -3.73 -11.99
C HIS A 392 17.07 -3.17 -12.05
N THR A 393 17.98 -3.95 -12.63
CA THR A 393 19.38 -3.55 -12.79
C THR A 393 19.49 -2.34 -13.72
N LYS A 394 20.59 -1.59 -13.62
CA LYS A 394 20.84 -0.45 -14.52
C LYS A 394 20.70 -0.83 -16.00
N LYS A 395 21.13 -2.03 -16.41
CA LYS A 395 20.96 -2.53 -17.79
C LYS A 395 19.50 -2.60 -18.21
N ILE A 396 18.62 -3.13 -17.33
CA ILE A 396 17.18 -3.23 -17.60
C ILE A 396 16.55 -1.84 -17.67
N LEU A 397 16.95 -0.93 -16.75
CA LEU A 397 16.45 0.45 -16.77
C LEU A 397 16.90 1.20 -18.02
N ASP A 398 18.16 1.03 -18.47
CA ASP A 398 18.66 1.59 -19.72
C ASP A 398 17.87 1.07 -20.94
N GLU A 399 17.51 -0.22 -20.94
CA GLU A 399 16.65 -0.82 -21.98
C GLU A 399 15.27 -0.16 -22.01
N VAL A 400 14.62 0.00 -20.84
CA VAL A 400 13.34 0.68 -20.72
C VAL A 400 13.41 2.13 -21.20
N ILE A 401 14.43 2.88 -20.76
CA ILE A 401 14.65 4.27 -21.16
C ILE A 401 14.83 4.36 -22.68
N ASN A 402 15.58 3.45 -23.29
CA ASN A 402 15.77 3.44 -24.74
C ASN A 402 14.46 3.13 -25.50
N LYS A 403 13.62 2.24 -24.99
CA LYS A 403 12.29 1.99 -25.54
C LYS A 403 11.40 3.23 -25.46
N VAL A 404 11.40 3.93 -24.32
CA VAL A 404 10.67 5.20 -24.18
C VAL A 404 11.20 6.28 -25.14
N LYS A 405 12.53 6.35 -25.36
CA LYS A 405 13.12 7.23 -26.37
C LYS A 405 12.65 6.90 -27.78
N VAL A 406 12.49 5.63 -28.13
CA VAL A 406 11.97 5.22 -29.45
C VAL A 406 10.51 5.66 -29.62
N ILE A 407 9.70 5.56 -28.55
CA ILE A 407 8.29 5.98 -28.58
C ILE A 407 8.16 7.50 -28.73
N TYR A 408 8.94 8.26 -27.97
CA TYR A 408 8.78 9.72 -27.84
C TYR A 408 9.96 10.54 -28.40
N GLY A 409 11.02 9.93 -28.90
CA GLY A 409 12.28 10.60 -29.26
C GLY A 409 12.40 11.10 -30.70
N THR A 410 11.38 10.87 -31.59
CA THR A 410 11.41 11.30 -33.02
C THR A 410 10.68 12.62 -33.26
#